data_504c0b8c0790cc107eabc2a1a2abe208
#
_entry.id   504c0b8c0790cc107eabc2a1a2abe208
#
_cell.length_a   1.000
_cell.length_b   1.000
_cell.length_c   1.000
_cell.angle_alpha   90.00
_cell.angle_beta   90.00
_cell.angle_gamma   90.00
#
_symmetry.space_group_name_H-M   'P 1'
#
loop_
_entity.id
_entity.type
_entity.pdbx_description
1 polymer ?
#
loop_
_entity_poly.entity_id
_entity_poly.type
_entity_poly.pdbx_seq_one_letter_code
_entity_poly.pdbx_strand_id
1 'polypeptide(L)'
;PHSEMYGERFDLPDDGKIIFMSWFEGGDVFRSGMLFQRDAGKIFYFSPGHETYAIYHDANIQRVIANAIRFVAPAAILPPRVTPCPEPSEPIRTPNPLAALDTSALHAKQ
;
A
#
# COMPACT_ATOMS: atom_id res chain seq x y z
N PRO A 1 13.35 11.46 -7.75
CA PRO A 1 12.01 11.98 -8.04
C PRO A 1 11.50 12.80 -6.86
N HIS A 2 10.66 13.80 -7.13
CA HIS A 2 9.94 14.48 -6.06
C HIS A 2 8.94 13.51 -5.46
N SER A 3 8.94 13.40 -4.13
CA SER A 3 8.06 12.51 -3.39
C SER A 3 7.70 13.15 -2.05
N GLU A 4 6.56 12.76 -1.50
CA GLU A 4 6.18 13.15 -0.16
C GLU A 4 6.92 12.29 0.86
N MET A 5 7.41 12.93 1.92
CA MET A 5 8.09 12.23 2.99
C MET A 5 7.06 11.67 3.99
N TYR A 6 7.11 10.37 4.17
CA TYR A 6 6.47 9.69 5.31
C TYR A 6 7.58 9.14 6.20
N GLY A 7 7.87 9.83 7.29
CA GLY A 7 8.85 9.37 8.27
C GLY A 7 8.46 8.02 8.87
N GLU A 8 9.43 7.24 9.26
CA GLU A 8 9.23 5.97 9.94
C GLU A 8 8.80 6.24 11.39
N ARG A 9 7.48 6.31 11.61
CA ARG A 9 6.87 6.50 12.93
C ARG A 9 6.17 5.25 13.45
N PHE A 10 6.32 4.14 12.78
CA PHE A 10 5.75 2.85 13.10
C PHE A 10 6.88 1.83 13.24
N ASP A 11 6.69 0.88 14.12
CA ASP A 11 7.68 -0.16 14.38
C ASP A 11 7.74 -1.13 13.20
N LEU A 12 8.72 -0.93 12.33
CA LEU A 12 9.11 -1.98 11.38
C LEU A 12 9.91 -3.04 12.14
N PRO A 13 9.56 -4.33 12.00
CA PRO A 13 10.32 -5.40 12.61
C PRO A 13 11.79 -5.37 12.19
N ASP A 14 12.71 -5.60 13.15
CA ASP A 14 14.15 -5.52 12.89
C ASP A 14 14.71 -6.78 12.20
N ASP A 15 13.92 -7.84 12.09
CA ASP A 15 14.30 -9.11 11.44
C ASP A 15 14.22 -9.06 9.91
N GLY A 16 13.84 -7.91 9.35
CA GLY A 16 13.78 -7.69 7.91
C GLY A 16 15.11 -7.29 7.29
N LYS A 17 15.31 -7.69 6.04
CA LYS A 17 16.44 -7.21 5.24
C LYS A 17 16.12 -5.85 4.62
N ILE A 18 16.92 -4.84 4.92
CA ILE A 18 16.80 -3.51 4.30
C ILE A 18 17.21 -3.62 2.82
N ILE A 19 16.32 -3.16 1.94
CA ILE A 19 16.54 -3.11 0.49
C ILE A 19 16.72 -1.65 0.03
N PHE A 20 15.91 -0.73 0.58
CA PHE A 20 15.99 0.69 0.28
C PHE A 20 15.95 1.52 1.54
N MET A 21 16.73 2.59 1.51
CA MET A 21 16.69 3.70 2.46
C MET A 21 16.31 4.95 1.68
N SER A 22 15.37 5.72 2.19
CA SER A 22 15.05 7.03 1.65
C SER A 22 15.72 8.11 2.48
N TRP A 23 16.31 9.06 1.80
CA TRP A 23 16.95 10.22 2.40
C TRP A 23 16.36 11.48 1.78
N PHE A 24 15.78 12.32 2.60
CA PHE A 24 15.18 13.57 2.18
C PHE A 24 16.10 14.77 2.48
N GLU A 25 15.91 15.82 1.73
CA GLU A 25 16.74 17.05 1.81
C GLU A 25 16.76 17.66 3.21
N GLY A 26 15.68 17.50 3.98
CA GLY A 26 15.58 17.93 5.38
C GLY A 26 16.42 17.10 6.37
N GLY A 27 17.10 16.04 5.90
CA GLY A 27 17.94 15.18 6.72
C GLY A 27 17.21 13.95 7.28
N ASP A 28 15.92 13.80 7.02
CA ASP A 28 15.18 12.62 7.44
C ASP A 28 15.59 11.39 6.62
N VAL A 29 15.84 10.30 7.34
CA VAL A 29 16.23 9.00 6.78
C VAL A 29 15.33 7.93 7.34
N PHE A 30 14.80 7.06 6.49
CA PHE A 30 13.98 5.94 6.94
C PHE A 30 14.08 4.72 6.01
N ARG A 31 13.69 3.57 6.53
CA ARG A 31 13.67 2.31 5.81
C ARG A 31 12.47 2.27 4.86
N SER A 32 12.67 2.62 3.60
CA SER A 32 11.59 2.71 2.60
C SER A 32 11.35 1.43 1.83
N GLY A 33 12.19 0.43 1.97
CA GLY A 33 12.00 -0.89 1.38
C GLY A 33 12.63 -1.99 2.22
N MET A 34 11.84 -3.00 2.58
CA MET A 34 12.30 -4.13 3.39
C MET A 34 11.73 -5.45 2.87
N LEU A 35 12.48 -6.50 3.10
CA LEU A 35 12.09 -7.85 2.78
C LEU A 35 12.05 -8.68 4.06
N PHE A 36 10.94 -9.36 4.28
CA PHE A 36 10.76 -10.27 5.41
C PHE A 36 10.46 -11.69 4.92
N GLN A 37 10.97 -12.65 5.66
CA GLN A 37 10.56 -14.06 5.55
C GLN A 37 9.57 -14.34 6.67
N ARG A 38 8.43 -14.93 6.32
CA ARG A 38 7.43 -15.41 7.29
C ARG A 38 7.05 -16.82 6.91
N ASP A 39 7.55 -17.79 7.65
CA ASP A 39 7.45 -19.21 7.33
C ASP A 39 7.87 -19.48 5.86
N ALA A 40 6.97 -20.01 5.06
CA ALA A 40 7.19 -20.25 3.63
C ALA A 40 6.88 -19.00 2.75
N GLY A 41 6.36 -17.93 3.34
CA GLY A 41 5.97 -16.72 2.64
C GLY A 41 7.03 -15.63 2.68
N LYS A 42 6.98 -14.73 1.71
CA LYS A 42 7.81 -13.53 1.64
C LYS A 42 6.94 -12.29 1.62
N ILE A 43 7.38 -11.26 2.32
CA ILE A 43 6.74 -9.94 2.33
C ILE A 43 7.75 -8.93 1.83
N PHE A 44 7.39 -8.15 0.84
CA PHE A 44 8.15 -6.99 0.43
C PHE A 44 7.39 -5.73 0.83
N TYR A 45 7.93 -5.03 1.83
CA TYR A 45 7.46 -3.70 2.21
C TYR A 45 8.13 -2.66 1.33
N PHE A 46 7.34 -1.71 0.83
CA PHE A 46 7.87 -0.62 0.02
C PHE A 46 7.02 0.63 0.18
N SER A 47 7.66 1.74 0.57
CA SER A 47 7.03 3.04 0.77
C SER A 47 7.65 4.06 -0.20
N PRO A 48 7.21 4.11 -1.47
CA PRO A 48 7.81 5.00 -2.46
C PRO A 48 7.31 6.45 -2.37
N GLY A 49 6.20 6.71 -1.67
CA GLY A 49 5.58 8.01 -1.56
C GLY A 49 4.06 7.98 -1.63
N HIS A 50 3.47 9.12 -1.95
CA HIS A 50 2.03 9.37 -1.91
C HIS A 50 1.52 9.87 -3.27
N GLU A 51 0.20 9.82 -3.49
CA GLU A 51 -0.45 10.21 -4.75
C GLU A 51 -0.32 11.70 -5.10
N THR A 52 -0.01 12.56 -4.13
CA THR A 52 0.28 13.99 -4.37
C THR A 52 1.34 14.20 -5.45
N TYR A 53 2.27 13.25 -5.56
CA TYR A 53 3.27 13.20 -6.61
C TYR A 53 3.07 11.95 -7.46
N ALA A 54 3.27 12.07 -8.76
CA ALA A 54 3.06 10.97 -9.71
C ALA A 54 4.15 9.87 -9.61
N ILE A 55 4.57 9.52 -8.38
CA ILE A 55 5.69 8.63 -8.10
C ILE A 55 5.48 7.23 -8.68
N TYR A 56 4.25 6.73 -8.69
CA TYR A 56 3.91 5.41 -9.22
C TYR A 56 3.98 5.33 -10.76
N HIS A 57 4.13 6.47 -11.44
CA HIS A 57 4.39 6.56 -12.88
C HIS A 57 5.89 6.60 -13.22
N ASP A 58 6.77 6.71 -12.21
CA ASP A 58 8.21 6.61 -12.42
C ASP A 58 8.59 5.19 -12.85
N ALA A 59 9.32 5.06 -13.95
CA ALA A 59 9.68 3.78 -14.54
C ALA A 59 10.53 2.90 -13.62
N ASN A 60 11.35 3.50 -12.74
CA ASN A 60 12.16 2.75 -11.79
C ASN A 60 11.31 2.23 -10.64
N ILE A 61 10.36 3.03 -10.14
CA ILE A 61 9.41 2.61 -9.11
C ILE A 61 8.55 1.44 -9.64
N GLN A 62 8.04 1.55 -10.86
CA GLN A 62 7.27 0.47 -11.50
C GLN A 62 8.11 -0.80 -11.64
N ARG A 63 9.39 -0.67 -12.00
CA ARG A 63 10.32 -1.80 -12.10
C ARG A 63 10.56 -2.46 -10.74
N VAL A 64 10.72 -1.67 -9.68
CA VAL A 64 10.86 -2.19 -8.32
C VAL A 64 9.63 -2.99 -7.93
N ILE A 65 8.43 -2.44 -8.14
CA ILE A 65 7.16 -3.11 -7.83
C ILE A 65 7.03 -4.42 -8.64
N ALA A 66 7.29 -4.38 -9.94
CA ALA A 66 7.22 -5.57 -10.79
C ALA A 66 8.21 -6.67 -10.36
N ASN A 67 9.43 -6.27 -9.99
CA ASN A 67 10.43 -7.21 -9.49
C ASN A 67 10.05 -7.78 -8.12
N ALA A 68 9.50 -6.96 -7.23
CA ALA A 68 9.01 -7.39 -5.93
C ALA A 68 7.90 -8.44 -6.08
N ILE A 69 6.92 -8.19 -6.96
CA ILE A 69 5.83 -9.14 -7.25
C ILE A 69 6.41 -10.48 -7.71
N ARG A 70 7.34 -10.48 -8.67
CA ARG A 70 7.98 -11.71 -9.16
C ARG A 70 8.76 -12.43 -8.08
N PHE A 71 9.43 -11.68 -7.22
CA PHE A 71 10.26 -12.25 -6.16
C PHE A 71 9.44 -12.88 -5.02
N VAL A 72 8.32 -12.27 -4.64
CA VAL A 72 7.46 -12.79 -3.57
C VAL A 72 6.46 -13.82 -4.07
N ALA A 73 6.26 -13.91 -5.37
CA ALA A 73 5.35 -14.90 -5.96
C ALA A 73 5.71 -16.31 -5.50
N PRO A 74 4.72 -17.14 -5.14
CA PRO A 74 4.96 -18.53 -4.77
C PRO A 74 5.51 -19.32 -5.95
N ALA A 75 6.42 -20.26 -5.69
CA ALA A 75 6.99 -21.14 -6.72
C ALA A 75 5.95 -22.07 -7.37
N ALA A 76 4.85 -22.33 -6.66
CA ALA A 76 3.72 -23.11 -7.17
C ALA A 76 2.42 -22.36 -6.85
N ILE A 77 1.53 -22.29 -7.83
CA ILE A 77 0.17 -21.81 -7.61
C ILE A 77 -0.59 -22.93 -6.90
N LEU A 78 -0.74 -22.78 -5.60
CA LEU A 78 -1.65 -23.65 -4.87
C LEU A 78 -3.09 -23.28 -5.26
N PRO A 79 -3.97 -24.26 -5.48
CA PRO A 79 -5.37 -23.94 -5.69
C PRO A 79 -5.87 -23.15 -4.48
N PRO A 80 -6.63 -22.06 -4.70
CA PRO A 80 -7.13 -21.27 -3.61
C PRO A 80 -7.92 -22.18 -2.67
N ARG A 81 -7.52 -22.25 -1.42
CA ARG A 81 -8.35 -22.83 -0.37
C ARG A 81 -9.45 -21.81 -0.05
N VAL A 82 -10.36 -21.68 -0.97
CA VAL A 82 -11.57 -20.92 -0.74
C VAL A 82 -12.49 -21.83 0.03
N THR A 83 -12.61 -21.62 1.31
CA THR A 83 -13.78 -22.11 2.02
C THR A 83 -14.92 -21.20 1.59
N PRO A 84 -15.90 -21.71 0.81
CA PRO A 84 -17.03 -20.87 0.46
C PRO A 84 -17.69 -20.41 1.75
N CYS A 85 -17.77 -19.11 1.95
CA CYS A 85 -18.59 -18.54 2.99
C CYS A 85 -20.03 -18.52 2.43
N PRO A 86 -20.92 -19.40 2.87
CA PRO A 86 -22.27 -19.49 2.30
C PRO A 86 -23.11 -18.26 2.60
N GLU A 87 -22.72 -17.52 3.62
CA GLU A 87 -23.38 -16.28 4.01
C GLU A 87 -22.35 -15.18 4.19
N PRO A 88 -22.63 -13.93 3.77
CA PRO A 88 -21.75 -12.82 4.03
C PRO A 88 -21.60 -12.64 5.54
N SER A 89 -20.36 -12.46 6.01
CA SER A 89 -20.06 -12.22 7.43
C SER A 89 -20.67 -10.92 7.97
N GLU A 90 -21.03 -10.02 7.06
CA GLU A 90 -21.76 -8.78 7.35
C GLU A 90 -22.92 -8.63 6.37
N PRO A 91 -24.05 -8.04 6.82
CA PRO A 91 -25.12 -7.71 5.90
C PRO A 91 -24.58 -6.81 4.80
N ILE A 92 -24.82 -7.20 3.54
CA ILE A 92 -24.48 -6.36 2.39
C ILE A 92 -25.23 -5.05 2.58
N ARG A 93 -24.51 -4.00 2.93
CA ARG A 93 -25.07 -2.65 2.90
C ARG A 93 -25.36 -2.36 1.42
N THR A 94 -26.62 -2.42 1.04
CA THR A 94 -27.03 -1.78 -0.19
C THR A 94 -26.50 -0.35 -0.13
N PRO A 95 -25.72 0.11 -1.14
CA PRO A 95 -25.31 1.49 -1.18
C PRO A 95 -26.60 2.29 -1.00
N ASN A 96 -26.66 3.08 0.09
CA ASN A 96 -27.77 4.01 0.22
C ASN A 96 -27.78 4.78 -1.12
N PRO A 97 -28.83 4.62 -1.97
CA PRO A 97 -28.87 5.32 -3.22
C PRO A 97 -28.75 6.77 -2.83
N LEU A 98 -27.54 7.32 -2.96
CA LEU A 98 -27.11 8.65 -2.64
C LEU A 98 -28.16 9.32 -1.74
N ALA A 99 -27.97 9.29 -0.45
CA ALA A 99 -28.60 10.29 0.41
C ALA A 99 -28.30 11.58 -0.30
N ALA A 100 -29.30 12.13 -1.00
CA ALA A 100 -29.14 13.23 -1.92
C ALA A 100 -28.28 14.23 -1.18
N LEU A 101 -27.09 14.49 -1.68
CA LEU A 101 -26.27 15.55 -1.16
C LEU A 101 -27.19 16.75 -1.19
N ASP A 102 -27.76 17.10 -0.04
CA ASP A 102 -28.56 18.30 0.11
C ASP A 102 -27.62 19.47 -0.13
N THR A 103 -27.47 19.77 -1.42
CA THR A 103 -26.66 20.89 -1.90
C THR A 103 -27.28 22.22 -1.56
N SER A 104 -28.50 22.24 -0.97
CA SER A 104 -29.18 23.46 -0.58
C SER A 104 -28.43 24.22 0.52
N ALA A 105 -27.64 23.52 1.35
CA ALA A 105 -26.82 24.15 2.37
C ALA A 105 -25.55 24.84 1.82
N LEU A 106 -25.14 24.55 0.59
CA LEU A 106 -23.94 25.14 -0.02
C LEU A 106 -24.20 26.51 -0.65
N HIS A 107 -25.45 26.88 -0.91
CA HIS A 107 -25.84 28.16 -1.52
C HIS A 107 -26.34 29.21 -0.52
N ALA A 108 -26.36 28.92 0.78
CA ALA A 108 -26.87 29.84 1.82
C ALA A 108 -25.79 30.78 2.42
N LYS A 109 -24.61 30.86 1.83
CA LYS A 109 -23.54 31.80 2.24
C LYS A 109 -22.95 32.51 1.01
N GLN A 110 -23.76 33.37 0.40
CA GLN A 110 -23.29 34.53 -0.36
C GLN A 110 -23.93 35.77 0.24
#